data_ca5a6a2ac6ea956b725d249036a9805a
#
_entry.id   ca5a6a2ac6ea956b725d249036a9805a
#
_cell.length_a   1.000
_cell.length_b   1.000
_cell.length_c   1.000
_cell.angle_alpha   90.00
_cell.angle_beta   90.00
_cell.angle_gamma   90.00
#
_symmetry.space_group_name_H-M   'P 1'
#
loop_
_entity.id
_entity.type
_entity.pdbx_description
1 polymer ?
#
loop_
_entity_poly.entity_id
_entity_poly.type
_entity_poly.pdbx_seq_one_letter_code
_entity_poly.pdbx_strand_id
1 'polypeptide(L)'
;FIEDDIALSEEQFFALEQIESLNKQYRTFNLVTGNNRTIDILGYTANNANGLSNKAQTGLSWAVANYNRLSGVTLNLRLTFGTNFQAADLVVYDTSSSNSSSGGVAGFPSNSGTPNKFVQIYNLESFSTNVNEHVITHEIGHSIGFRHSDYFSRQSCNQSGEAAGSAGAVHIPG
;
A
#
# COMPACT_ATOMS: atom_id res chain seq x y z
N PHE A 1 0.18 -13.88 2.07
CA PHE A 1 0.14 -12.81 1.06
C PHE A 1 -0.94 -13.09 0.03
N ILE A 2 -1.59 -12.06 -0.46
CA ILE A 2 -2.47 -12.09 -1.63
C ILE A 2 -1.83 -11.19 -2.69
N GLU A 3 -1.96 -11.58 -3.98
CA GLU A 3 -1.42 -10.80 -5.11
C GLU A 3 0.09 -10.48 -5.00
N ASP A 4 0.85 -11.34 -4.29
CA ASP A 4 2.30 -11.35 -4.02
C ASP A 4 2.84 -10.22 -3.13
N ASP A 5 2.17 -9.10 -3.01
CA ASP A 5 2.61 -7.90 -2.29
C ASP A 5 1.63 -7.39 -1.22
N ILE A 6 0.48 -8.07 -1.05
CA ILE A 6 -0.52 -7.69 -0.06
C ILE A 6 -0.47 -8.61 1.16
N ALA A 7 -0.12 -8.08 2.32
CA ALA A 7 -0.16 -8.78 3.59
C ALA A 7 -1.49 -8.57 4.31
N LEU A 8 -2.20 -9.64 4.62
CA LEU A 8 -3.45 -9.61 5.37
C LEU A 8 -3.30 -10.29 6.72
N SER A 9 -4.01 -9.79 7.73
CA SER A 9 -4.28 -10.55 8.94
C SER A 9 -5.27 -11.68 8.66
N GLU A 10 -5.32 -12.69 9.54
CA GLU A 10 -6.28 -13.78 9.45
C GLU A 10 -7.73 -13.26 9.44
N GLU A 11 -8.03 -12.25 10.27
CA GLU A 11 -9.34 -11.58 10.31
C GLU A 11 -9.69 -10.89 8.98
N GLN A 12 -8.73 -10.17 8.40
CA GLN A 12 -8.90 -9.53 7.09
C GLN A 12 -9.11 -10.55 5.98
N PHE A 13 -8.39 -11.68 6.02
CA PHE A 13 -8.54 -12.75 5.04
C PHE A 13 -9.94 -13.37 5.05
N PHE A 14 -10.49 -13.70 6.22
CA PHE A 14 -11.83 -14.26 6.36
C PHE A 14 -12.96 -13.24 6.09
N ALA A 15 -12.69 -11.95 6.20
CA ALA A 15 -13.64 -10.90 5.87
C ALA A 15 -13.78 -10.63 4.36
N LEU A 16 -13.01 -11.31 3.51
CA LEU A 16 -13.08 -11.18 2.05
C LEU A 16 -14.28 -11.99 1.51
N GLU A 17 -15.44 -11.37 1.37
CA GLU A 17 -16.64 -11.99 0.79
C GLU A 17 -16.75 -11.76 -0.73
N GLN A 18 -17.49 -12.63 -1.40
CA GLN A 18 -17.63 -12.73 -2.87
C GLN A 18 -18.39 -11.54 -3.48
N ILE A 19 -17.88 -10.95 -4.55
CA ILE A 19 -18.62 -10.00 -5.41
C ILE A 19 -18.33 -10.25 -6.89
N GLU A 20 -19.36 -10.06 -7.72
CA GLU A 20 -19.32 -10.23 -9.18
C GLU A 20 -18.43 -9.18 -9.89
N SER A 21 -17.77 -9.61 -10.97
CA SER A 21 -16.78 -8.83 -11.72
C SER A 21 -17.38 -7.88 -12.73
N LEU A 22 -16.87 -6.66 -12.81
CA LEU A 22 -16.96 -5.78 -13.99
C LEU A 22 -15.63 -5.01 -14.14
N ASN A 23 -15.15 -4.92 -15.37
CA ASN A 23 -13.83 -4.39 -15.77
C ASN A 23 -13.52 -3.01 -15.23
N LYS A 24 -12.46 -2.85 -14.45
CA LYS A 24 -11.59 -1.66 -14.27
C LYS A 24 -10.96 -1.62 -12.87
N GLN A 25 -10.72 -0.48 -12.25
CA GLN A 25 -10.07 -0.35 -10.95
C GLN A 25 -10.81 -1.07 -9.81
N TYR A 26 -10.07 -1.74 -8.96
CA TYR A 26 -10.64 -2.47 -7.83
C TYR A 26 -10.21 -1.87 -6.50
N ARG A 27 -11.08 -1.95 -5.51
CA ARG A 27 -10.82 -1.58 -4.12
C ARG A 27 -11.31 -2.64 -3.15
N THR A 28 -10.81 -2.57 -1.94
CA THR A 28 -11.32 -3.40 -0.83
C THR A 28 -12.69 -2.89 -0.34
N PHE A 29 -13.40 -3.72 0.45
CA PHE A 29 -14.62 -3.30 1.13
C PHE A 29 -14.34 -2.21 2.14
N ASN A 30 -13.32 -2.44 2.97
CA ASN A 30 -12.89 -1.48 3.97
C ASN A 30 -12.18 -0.32 3.28
N LEU A 31 -12.56 0.89 3.64
CA LEU A 31 -11.97 2.13 3.16
C LEU A 31 -11.52 2.97 4.34
N VAL A 32 -10.59 3.86 4.10
CA VAL A 32 -10.23 4.90 5.06
C VAL A 32 -11.38 5.89 5.17
N THR A 33 -11.92 6.08 6.38
CA THR A 33 -13.15 6.84 6.61
C THR A 33 -13.05 7.85 7.74
N GLY A 34 -13.96 8.80 7.78
CA GLY A 34 -14.10 9.77 8.87
C GLY A 34 -12.82 10.57 9.12
N ASN A 35 -12.42 10.67 10.37
CA ASN A 35 -11.22 11.41 10.80
C ASN A 35 -9.91 10.75 10.35
N ASN A 36 -9.93 9.45 10.01
CA ASN A 36 -8.75 8.73 9.51
C ASN A 36 -8.33 9.15 8.09
N ARG A 37 -9.11 10.01 7.42
CA ARG A 37 -8.76 10.57 6.10
C ARG A 37 -7.59 11.54 6.13
N THR A 38 -7.25 12.08 7.28
CA THR A 38 -5.94 12.71 7.49
C THR A 38 -5.00 11.64 8.05
N ILE A 39 -3.99 11.28 7.28
CA ILE A 39 -3.10 10.15 7.54
C ILE A 39 -1.71 10.69 7.85
N ASP A 40 -1.24 10.48 9.06
CA ASP A 40 0.13 10.79 9.46
C ASP A 40 1.07 9.69 9.00
N ILE A 41 1.87 9.98 7.96
CA ILE A 41 2.85 9.06 7.40
C ILE A 41 4.22 9.34 7.99
N LEU A 42 4.86 8.30 8.50
CA LEU A 42 6.26 8.33 8.91
C LEU A 42 7.13 7.58 7.91
N GLY A 43 8.10 8.27 7.31
CA GLY A 43 9.27 7.62 6.71
C GLY A 43 10.25 7.27 7.82
N TYR A 44 10.47 5.98 8.08
CA TYR A 44 11.33 5.54 9.18
C TYR A 44 12.80 5.73 8.82
N THR A 45 13.55 6.47 9.66
CA THR A 45 14.93 6.88 9.38
C THR A 45 15.91 6.56 10.51
N ALA A 46 15.63 5.53 11.31
CA ALA A 46 16.62 5.06 12.28
C ALA A 46 17.89 4.57 11.58
N ASN A 47 19.02 4.75 12.23
CA ASN A 47 20.31 4.24 11.74
C ASN A 47 20.44 2.72 12.01
N ASN A 48 19.59 1.95 11.33
CA ASN A 48 19.56 0.49 11.39
C ASN A 48 19.10 -0.09 10.04
N ALA A 49 18.98 -1.41 9.93
CA ALA A 49 18.60 -2.11 8.70
C ALA A 49 17.18 -1.79 8.18
N ASN A 50 16.33 -1.16 8.99
CA ASN A 50 14.97 -0.79 8.61
C ASN A 50 14.83 0.69 8.23
N GLY A 51 15.89 1.50 8.36
CA GLY A 51 15.87 2.92 8.00
C GLY A 51 15.86 3.12 6.49
N LEU A 52 14.98 3.99 6.00
CA LEU A 52 14.92 4.36 4.59
C LEU A 52 16.20 5.07 4.13
N SER A 53 16.72 4.67 2.99
CA SER A 53 17.80 5.39 2.31
C SER A 53 17.36 6.80 1.87
N ASN A 54 18.29 7.69 1.57
CA ASN A 54 17.97 9.03 1.05
C ASN A 54 17.15 8.98 -0.23
N LYS A 55 17.41 7.99 -1.08
CA LYS A 55 16.67 7.76 -2.32
C LYS A 55 15.21 7.36 -2.04
N ALA A 56 15.00 6.42 -1.13
CA ALA A 56 13.67 6.00 -0.70
C ALA A 56 12.89 7.12 0.00
N GLN A 57 13.57 7.95 0.82
CA GLN A 57 12.96 9.14 1.42
C GLN A 57 12.49 10.15 0.37
N THR A 58 13.28 10.37 -0.68
CA THR A 58 12.88 11.22 -1.81
C THR A 58 11.69 10.62 -2.55
N GLY A 59 11.73 9.32 -2.85
CA GLY A 59 10.62 8.60 -3.47
C GLY A 59 9.33 8.69 -2.65
N LEU A 60 9.40 8.53 -1.34
CA LEU A 60 8.27 8.69 -0.44
C LEU A 60 7.71 10.12 -0.44
N SER A 61 8.58 11.12 -0.47
CA SER A 61 8.16 12.53 -0.57
C SER A 61 7.37 12.79 -1.86
N TRP A 62 7.82 12.22 -2.98
CA TRP A 62 7.13 12.34 -4.27
C TRP A 62 5.81 11.56 -4.28
N ALA A 63 5.77 10.35 -3.71
CA ALA A 63 4.56 9.55 -3.58
C ALA A 63 3.46 10.30 -2.82
N VAL A 64 3.80 10.87 -1.66
CA VAL A 64 2.86 11.66 -0.86
C VAL A 64 2.39 12.92 -1.62
N ALA A 65 3.29 13.62 -2.30
CA ALA A 65 2.94 14.77 -3.12
C ALA A 65 1.98 14.38 -4.28
N ASN A 66 2.17 13.21 -4.89
CA ASN A 66 1.29 12.70 -5.93
C ASN A 66 -0.13 12.46 -5.43
N TYR A 67 -0.31 11.86 -4.27
CA TYR A 67 -1.64 11.69 -3.67
C TYR A 67 -2.29 13.03 -3.33
N ASN A 68 -1.55 13.95 -2.70
CA ASN A 68 -2.08 15.22 -2.23
C ASN A 68 -2.45 16.20 -3.36
N ARG A 69 -1.92 16.03 -4.57
CA ARG A 69 -2.29 16.86 -5.74
C ARG A 69 -3.56 16.42 -6.44
N LEU A 70 -4.13 15.27 -6.11
CA LEU A 70 -5.32 14.75 -6.76
C LEU A 70 -6.53 15.60 -6.39
N SER A 71 -7.27 16.06 -7.40
CA SER A 71 -8.54 16.78 -7.20
C SER A 71 -9.68 15.79 -6.91
N GLY A 72 -10.65 16.20 -6.08
CA GLY A 72 -11.81 15.38 -5.75
C GLY A 72 -11.54 14.26 -4.72
N VAL A 73 -10.31 14.13 -4.25
CA VAL A 73 -9.93 13.19 -3.20
C VAL A 73 -10.02 13.87 -1.83
N THR A 74 -10.58 13.16 -0.86
CA THR A 74 -10.76 13.67 0.51
C THR A 74 -9.66 13.22 1.48
N LEU A 75 -8.67 12.47 0.99
CA LEU A 75 -7.50 12.06 1.78
C LEU A 75 -6.49 13.21 1.84
N ASN A 76 -5.87 13.36 3.00
CA ASN A 76 -4.78 14.30 3.23
C ASN A 76 -3.61 13.57 3.90
N LEU A 77 -2.51 13.44 3.20
CA LEU A 77 -1.33 12.71 3.67
C LEU A 77 -0.31 13.70 4.24
N ARG A 78 0.05 13.54 5.52
CA ARG A 78 1.03 14.38 6.21
C ARG A 78 2.31 13.58 6.45
N LEU A 79 3.38 13.93 5.73
CA LEU A 79 4.65 13.22 5.81
C LEU A 79 5.57 13.82 6.87
N THR A 80 6.16 12.95 7.67
CA THR A 80 7.29 13.24 8.55
C THR A 80 8.36 12.16 8.40
N PHE A 81 9.61 12.50 8.77
CA PHE A 81 10.69 11.53 8.86
C PHE A 81 11.17 11.42 10.30
N GLY A 82 11.49 10.22 10.75
CA GLY A 82 11.94 10.01 12.14
C GLY A 82 11.86 8.55 12.57
N THR A 83 11.80 8.34 13.88
CA THR A 83 11.84 7.00 14.47
C THR A 83 10.61 6.67 15.32
N ASN A 84 9.73 7.62 15.58
CA ASN A 84 8.54 7.42 16.41
C ASN A 84 7.39 6.80 15.60
N PHE A 85 7.55 5.54 15.20
CA PHE A 85 6.58 4.81 14.41
C PHE A 85 5.26 4.52 15.14
N GLN A 86 5.26 4.60 16.48
CA GLN A 86 4.06 4.32 17.28
C GLN A 86 2.98 5.39 17.08
N ALA A 87 3.39 6.65 16.94
CA ALA A 87 2.49 7.79 16.81
C ALA A 87 1.92 7.98 15.39
N ALA A 88 2.51 7.35 14.37
CA ALA A 88 2.06 7.48 12.99
C ALA A 88 0.90 6.54 12.66
N ASP A 89 0.03 6.95 11.74
CA ASP A 89 -1.04 6.12 11.20
C ASP A 89 -0.50 5.11 10.17
N LEU A 90 0.50 5.53 9.39
CA LEU A 90 1.18 4.70 8.38
C LEU A 90 2.70 4.89 8.49
N VAL A 91 3.44 3.80 8.41
CA VAL A 91 4.90 3.79 8.49
C VAL A 91 5.49 3.12 7.26
N VAL A 92 6.36 3.84 6.54
CA VAL A 92 7.14 3.28 5.43
C VAL A 92 8.55 2.99 5.92
N TYR A 93 9.03 1.76 5.74
CA TYR A 93 10.33 1.31 6.23
C TYR A 93 10.97 0.27 5.31
N ASP A 94 12.27 0.06 5.44
CA ASP A 94 13.05 -0.88 4.63
C ASP A 94 13.12 -2.27 5.30
N THR A 95 12.96 -3.34 4.50
CA THR A 95 13.11 -4.72 4.93
C THR A 95 14.09 -5.51 4.04
N SER A 96 14.98 -4.81 3.34
CA SER A 96 15.97 -5.41 2.41
C SER A 96 16.81 -6.50 3.07
N SER A 97 17.11 -6.38 4.36
CA SER A 97 17.89 -7.38 5.10
C SER A 97 17.18 -8.73 5.25
N SER A 98 15.88 -8.80 5.04
CA SER A 98 15.04 -9.98 5.21
C SER A 98 14.43 -10.49 3.89
N ASN A 99 14.74 -9.84 2.77
CA ASN A 99 14.15 -10.14 1.47
C ASN A 99 15.23 -10.34 0.40
N SER A 100 15.03 -11.32 -0.49
CA SER A 100 15.91 -11.60 -1.62
C SER A 100 15.44 -11.00 -2.95
N SER A 101 14.16 -10.67 -3.08
CA SER A 101 13.56 -9.99 -4.23
C SER A 101 13.56 -8.47 -4.04
N SER A 102 13.19 -7.72 -5.06
CA SER A 102 12.99 -6.26 -5.01
C SER A 102 11.52 -5.93 -5.12
N GLY A 103 11.02 -4.96 -4.34
CA GLY A 103 9.62 -4.56 -4.37
C GLY A 103 9.13 -3.91 -3.09
N GLY A 104 7.85 -4.09 -2.83
CA GLY A 104 7.19 -3.65 -1.61
C GLY A 104 6.12 -4.64 -1.16
N VAL A 105 5.53 -4.36 -0.01
CA VAL A 105 4.35 -5.05 0.49
C VAL A 105 3.59 -4.18 1.47
N ALA A 106 2.28 -4.18 1.37
CA ALA A 106 1.38 -3.53 2.32
C ALA A 106 0.14 -4.40 2.57
N GLY A 107 -0.64 -4.03 3.56
CA GLY A 107 -1.96 -4.61 3.81
C GLY A 107 -3.07 -3.64 3.43
N PHE A 108 -4.31 -4.01 3.74
CA PHE A 108 -5.50 -3.22 3.47
C PHE A 108 -6.01 -2.45 4.71
N PRO A 109 -6.87 -1.45 4.52
CA PRO A 109 -7.52 -0.76 5.62
C PRO A 109 -8.29 -1.71 6.51
N SER A 110 -8.36 -1.37 7.80
CA SER A 110 -9.14 -2.12 8.77
C SER A 110 -10.65 -1.89 8.61
N ASN A 111 -11.46 -2.73 9.23
CA ASN A 111 -12.91 -2.55 9.32
C ASN A 111 -13.32 -1.30 10.12
N SER A 112 -12.44 -0.78 10.98
CA SER A 112 -12.63 0.49 11.69
C SER A 112 -12.35 1.74 10.84
N GLY A 113 -11.95 1.57 9.58
CA GLY A 113 -11.66 2.68 8.66
C GLY A 113 -10.29 3.33 8.84
N THR A 114 -9.35 2.66 9.51
CA THR A 114 -7.96 3.10 9.59
C THR A 114 -7.15 2.55 8.41
N PRO A 115 -6.13 3.27 7.89
CA PRO A 115 -5.23 2.72 6.88
C PRO A 115 -4.44 1.53 7.45
N ASN A 116 -3.91 0.68 6.57
CA ASN A 116 -2.92 -0.29 7.02
C ASN A 116 -1.67 0.43 7.53
N LYS A 117 -1.18 0.01 8.70
CA LYS A 117 -0.10 0.74 9.37
C LYS A 117 1.25 0.60 8.72
N PHE A 118 1.58 -0.57 8.14
CA PHE A 118 2.95 -0.88 7.73
C PHE A 118 3.06 -1.07 6.22
N VAL A 119 3.92 -0.27 5.62
CA VAL A 119 4.37 -0.36 4.23
C VAL A 119 5.85 -0.74 4.25
N GLN A 120 6.16 -1.89 3.73
CA GLN A 120 7.52 -2.40 3.60
C GLN A 120 8.02 -2.18 2.18
N ILE A 121 9.24 -1.72 2.04
CA ILE A 121 9.98 -1.73 0.77
C ILE A 121 11.25 -2.54 0.94
N TYR A 122 11.74 -3.12 -0.13
CA TYR A 122 12.97 -3.92 -0.07
C TYR A 122 13.75 -3.95 -1.38
N ASN A 123 15.08 -3.89 -1.25
CA ASN A 123 16.05 -3.97 -2.35
C ASN A 123 15.84 -2.95 -3.48
N LEU A 124 15.37 -1.72 -3.14
CA LEU A 124 15.12 -0.67 -4.11
C LEU A 124 16.33 0.28 -4.34
N GLU A 125 17.40 0.15 -3.58
CA GLU A 125 18.55 1.08 -3.63
C GLU A 125 19.25 1.09 -5.00
N SER A 126 19.29 -0.05 -5.71
CA SER A 126 19.89 -0.17 -7.05
C SER A 126 19.05 0.48 -8.16
N PHE A 127 17.79 0.78 -7.90
CA PHE A 127 16.88 1.39 -8.86
C PHE A 127 16.87 2.91 -8.77
N SER A 128 16.27 3.56 -9.78
CA SER A 128 16.11 5.03 -9.78
C SER A 128 15.14 5.51 -8.69
N THR A 129 15.19 6.80 -8.37
CA THR A 129 14.22 7.42 -7.46
C THR A 129 12.78 7.28 -7.97
N ASN A 130 12.56 7.33 -9.30
CA ASN A 130 11.22 7.15 -9.88
C ASN A 130 10.68 5.73 -9.63
N VAL A 131 11.53 4.70 -9.68
CA VAL A 131 11.11 3.33 -9.32
C VAL A 131 10.77 3.24 -7.84
N ASN A 132 11.58 3.82 -6.96
CA ASN A 132 11.27 3.91 -5.53
C ASN A 132 9.93 4.60 -5.28
N GLU A 133 9.70 5.75 -5.93
CA GLU A 133 8.44 6.50 -5.85
C GLU A 133 7.26 5.66 -6.34
N HIS A 134 7.40 4.98 -7.47
CA HIS A 134 6.36 4.12 -8.03
C HIS A 134 5.96 3.00 -7.07
N VAL A 135 6.94 2.24 -6.55
CA VAL A 135 6.68 1.16 -5.60
C VAL A 135 6.02 1.70 -4.33
N ILE A 136 6.55 2.77 -3.74
CA ILE A 136 5.99 3.36 -2.52
C ILE A 136 4.56 3.88 -2.74
N THR A 137 4.29 4.52 -3.89
CA THR A 137 2.94 4.97 -4.26
C THR A 137 1.98 3.79 -4.35
N HIS A 138 2.41 2.69 -4.97
CA HIS A 138 1.65 1.45 -5.09
C HIS A 138 1.28 0.87 -3.73
N GLU A 139 2.26 0.71 -2.84
CA GLU A 139 2.04 0.15 -1.50
C GLU A 139 1.18 1.04 -0.58
N ILE A 140 1.34 2.36 -0.67
CA ILE A 140 0.42 3.29 -0.01
C ILE A 140 -0.99 3.10 -0.55
N GLY A 141 -1.14 2.84 -1.86
CA GLY A 141 -2.42 2.53 -2.50
C GLY A 141 -3.12 1.35 -1.84
N HIS A 142 -2.43 0.24 -1.59
CA HIS A 142 -2.99 -0.89 -0.84
C HIS A 142 -3.41 -0.49 0.57
N SER A 143 -2.56 0.25 1.27
CA SER A 143 -2.82 0.70 2.65
C SER A 143 -4.08 1.57 2.78
N ILE A 144 -4.51 2.24 1.72
CA ILE A 144 -5.75 3.05 1.68
C ILE A 144 -6.91 2.38 0.96
N GLY A 145 -6.72 1.15 0.42
CA GLY A 145 -7.80 0.29 -0.07
C GLY A 145 -7.82 -0.01 -1.56
N PHE A 146 -6.81 0.39 -2.35
CA PHE A 146 -6.72 -0.02 -3.75
C PHE A 146 -6.24 -1.47 -3.87
N ARG A 147 -6.75 -2.18 -4.89
CA ARG A 147 -6.28 -3.48 -5.33
C ARG A 147 -5.67 -3.36 -6.73
N HIS A 148 -5.00 -4.42 -7.19
CA HIS A 148 -4.49 -4.46 -8.54
C HIS A 148 -5.60 -4.35 -9.57
N SER A 149 -5.34 -3.65 -10.69
CA SER A 149 -6.31 -3.49 -11.77
C SER A 149 -6.62 -4.79 -12.49
N ASP A 150 -5.71 -5.74 -12.45
CA ASP A 150 -5.85 -7.09 -13.02
C ASP A 150 -6.18 -8.16 -11.97
N TYR A 151 -6.79 -7.77 -10.88
CA TYR A 151 -7.15 -8.62 -9.75
C TYR A 151 -7.73 -10.01 -10.13
N PHE A 152 -8.53 -10.09 -11.18
CA PHE A 152 -9.10 -11.35 -11.62
C PHE A 152 -8.16 -12.19 -12.50
N SER A 153 -7.34 -11.57 -13.32
CA SER A 153 -6.44 -12.28 -14.23
C SER A 153 -5.08 -12.60 -13.61
N ARG A 154 -4.65 -11.79 -12.65
CA ARG A 154 -3.35 -11.84 -11.95
C ARG A 154 -2.13 -11.95 -12.86
N GLN A 155 -2.24 -11.40 -14.07
CA GLN A 155 -1.18 -11.46 -15.07
C GLN A 155 0.06 -10.70 -14.62
N SER A 156 -0.12 -9.58 -13.90
CA SER A 156 0.99 -8.80 -13.35
C SER A 156 1.80 -9.54 -12.30
N CYS A 157 1.14 -10.44 -11.54
CA CYS A 157 1.77 -11.23 -10.48
C CYS A 157 2.29 -12.60 -10.99
N ASN A 158 2.14 -12.90 -12.28
CA ASN A 158 2.50 -14.19 -12.89
C ASN A 158 1.90 -15.39 -12.15
N GLN A 159 0.73 -15.21 -11.54
CA GLN A 159 -0.04 -16.23 -10.84
C GLN A 159 -1.18 -16.75 -11.72
N SER A 160 -1.62 -17.98 -11.46
CA SER A 160 -2.86 -18.47 -12.07
C SER A 160 -4.02 -17.63 -11.56
N GLY A 161 -4.82 -17.11 -12.49
CA GLY A 161 -5.99 -16.29 -12.18
C GLY A 161 -6.94 -16.99 -11.20
N GLU A 162 -7.51 -16.24 -10.29
CA GLU A 162 -8.62 -16.71 -9.47
C GLU A 162 -9.91 -16.69 -10.29
N ALA A 163 -10.85 -17.56 -9.95
CA ALA A 163 -12.18 -17.47 -10.50
C ALA A 163 -12.78 -16.09 -10.18
N ALA A 164 -13.43 -15.47 -11.16
CA ALA A 164 -14.11 -14.20 -10.96
C ALA A 164 -15.04 -14.30 -9.74
N GLY A 165 -14.90 -13.37 -8.79
CA GLY A 165 -15.68 -13.35 -7.54
C GLY A 165 -15.07 -14.12 -6.36
N SER A 166 -13.85 -14.65 -6.48
CA SER A 166 -13.26 -15.50 -5.45
C SER A 166 -12.70 -14.76 -4.22
N ALA A 167 -12.58 -13.45 -4.19
CA ALA A 167 -12.25 -12.69 -2.99
C ALA A 167 -12.66 -11.22 -3.11
N GLY A 168 -13.12 -10.66 -2.00
CA GLY A 168 -13.78 -9.37 -1.93
C GLY A 168 -13.07 -8.17 -2.54
N ALA A 169 -13.50 -7.78 -3.72
CA ALA A 169 -13.12 -6.53 -4.33
C ALA A 169 -14.37 -5.79 -4.84
N VAL A 170 -14.37 -4.48 -4.70
CA VAL A 170 -15.42 -3.61 -5.21
C VAL A 170 -14.89 -2.88 -6.44
N HIS A 171 -15.62 -2.98 -7.55
CA HIS A 171 -15.32 -2.21 -8.74
C HIS A 171 -15.52 -0.71 -8.48
N ILE A 172 -14.57 0.11 -8.94
CA ILE A 172 -14.69 1.57 -8.94
C ILE A 172 -15.23 1.97 -10.32
N PRO A 173 -16.45 2.50 -10.43
CA PRO A 173 -16.98 3.01 -11.69
C PRO A 173 -16.07 4.14 -12.19
N GLY A 174 -15.70 4.09 -13.47
CA GLY A 174 -14.97 5.16 -14.15
C GLY A 174 -15.89 6.30 -14.56
#